data_f2ed5df4265867cfa6705447d500250f
#
_entry.id   f2ed5df4265867cfa6705447d500250f
#
_cell.length_a   1.000
_cell.length_b   1.000
_cell.length_c   1.000
_cell.angle_alpha   90.00
_cell.angle_beta   90.00
_cell.angle_gamma   90.00
#
_symmetry.space_group_name_H-M   'P 1'
#
loop_
_entity.id
_entity.type
_entity.pdbx_description
1 polymer ?
#
loop_
_entity_poly.entity_id
_entity_poly.type
_entity_poly.pdbx_seq_one_letter_code
_entity_poly.pdbx_strand_id
1 'polypeptide(L)'
;MQYQTITIRAQIARFVALGAAVLMTLSLAQIANANSFTRGQHIEPAYEGWRPNEDGTFNFMFGYQNENWEEEPNVEVGPENMFSPGEADRGQPTHFMPRRNRFTFEVQVPADWGDRELVWTLKVNGVERKAYATLKPDYQVDNIVIASETGSLGAGTSSP
;
A
#
# COMPACT_ATOMS: atom_id res chain seq x y z
N MET A 1 -36.52 59.07 9.03
CA MET A 1 -36.68 57.57 9.15
C MET A 1 -36.10 56.78 8.00
N GLN A 2 -35.82 57.28 6.80
CA GLN A 2 -35.27 56.52 5.65
C GLN A 2 -33.79 56.17 5.76
N TYR A 3 -32.95 56.93 6.43
CA TYR A 3 -31.50 56.68 6.51
C TYR A 3 -31.15 55.45 7.34
N GLN A 4 -31.91 55.12 8.37
CA GLN A 4 -31.67 53.93 9.20
C GLN A 4 -31.90 52.62 8.44
N THR A 5 -32.88 52.58 7.53
CA THR A 5 -33.25 51.39 6.77
C THR A 5 -32.18 51.02 5.70
N ILE A 6 -31.51 52.02 5.13
CA ILE A 6 -30.48 51.84 4.13
C ILE A 6 -29.21 51.24 4.77
N THR A 7 -28.84 51.69 5.96
CA THR A 7 -27.66 51.22 6.70
C THR A 7 -27.81 49.75 7.12
N ILE A 8 -28.98 49.35 7.59
CA ILE A 8 -29.27 47.96 8.00
C ILE A 8 -29.23 47.03 6.79
N ARG A 9 -29.79 47.42 5.64
CA ARG A 9 -29.75 46.60 4.43
C ARG A 9 -28.32 46.40 3.89
N ALA A 10 -27.49 47.43 3.96
CA ALA A 10 -26.07 47.33 3.55
C ALA A 10 -25.26 46.44 4.48
N GLN A 11 -25.53 46.44 5.77
CA GLN A 11 -24.87 45.54 6.73
C GLN A 11 -25.30 44.09 6.55
N ILE A 12 -26.58 43.81 6.35
CA ILE A 12 -27.08 42.47 6.07
C ILE A 12 -26.46 41.90 4.79
N ALA A 13 -26.37 42.70 3.73
CA ALA A 13 -25.75 42.28 2.48
C ALA A 13 -24.25 41.92 2.66
N ARG A 14 -23.50 42.62 3.51
CA ARG A 14 -22.10 42.32 3.84
C ARG A 14 -21.95 41.00 4.62
N PHE A 15 -22.83 40.73 5.58
CA PHE A 15 -22.80 39.47 6.32
C PHE A 15 -23.18 38.28 5.46
N VAL A 16 -24.15 38.42 4.55
CA VAL A 16 -24.50 37.38 3.58
C VAL A 16 -23.33 37.08 2.62
N ALA A 17 -22.67 38.13 2.13
CA ALA A 17 -21.52 37.96 1.24
C ALA A 17 -20.31 37.30 1.94
N LEU A 18 -20.03 37.63 3.21
CA LEU A 18 -19.01 36.99 4.02
C LEU A 18 -19.36 35.53 4.30
N GLY A 19 -20.59 35.20 4.62
CA GLY A 19 -21.06 33.83 4.84
C GLY A 19 -20.93 32.95 3.57
N ALA A 20 -21.25 33.50 2.40
CA ALA A 20 -21.10 32.80 1.13
C ALA A 20 -19.63 32.55 0.79
N ALA A 21 -18.72 33.47 1.06
CA ALA A 21 -17.28 33.30 0.84
C ALA A 21 -16.68 32.19 1.74
N VAL A 22 -17.09 32.15 3.01
CA VAL A 22 -16.66 31.10 3.95
C VAL A 22 -17.16 29.71 3.53
N LEU A 23 -18.41 29.59 3.08
CA LEU A 23 -18.96 28.34 2.57
C LEU A 23 -18.25 27.87 1.30
N MET A 24 -17.85 28.78 0.42
CA MET A 24 -17.11 28.45 -0.81
C MET A 24 -15.70 27.96 -0.52
N THR A 25 -15.00 28.53 0.46
CA THR A 25 -13.66 28.07 0.88
C THR A 25 -13.70 26.70 1.55
N LEU A 26 -14.72 26.39 2.34
CA LEU A 26 -14.91 25.07 2.93
C LEU A 26 -15.19 23.98 1.89
N SER A 27 -15.93 24.30 0.83
CA SER A 27 -16.21 23.37 -0.26
C SER A 27 -14.97 23.03 -1.09
N LEU A 28 -14.07 24.00 -1.33
CA LEU A 28 -12.80 23.79 -2.02
C LEU A 28 -11.83 22.93 -1.22
N ALA A 29 -11.82 23.04 0.11
CA ALA A 29 -10.99 22.20 0.97
C ALA A 29 -11.41 20.70 0.94
N GLN A 30 -12.70 20.43 0.75
CA GLN A 30 -13.19 19.05 0.64
C GLN A 30 -12.83 18.39 -0.70
N ILE A 31 -12.76 19.15 -1.79
CA ILE A 31 -12.35 18.64 -3.10
C ILE A 31 -10.85 18.26 -3.08
N ALA A 32 -10.01 19.01 -2.37
CA ALA A 32 -8.60 18.70 -2.23
C ALA A 32 -8.37 17.36 -1.48
N ASN A 33 -9.21 17.02 -0.51
CA ASN A 33 -9.14 15.73 0.20
C ASN A 33 -9.64 14.54 -0.63
N ALA A 34 -10.58 14.73 -1.55
CA ALA A 34 -11.09 13.67 -2.40
C ALA A 34 -10.05 13.14 -3.41
N ASN A 35 -9.05 13.95 -3.78
CA ASN A 35 -7.97 13.56 -4.69
C ASN A 35 -6.76 12.92 -3.99
N SER A 36 -6.75 12.81 -2.67
CA SER A 36 -5.58 12.35 -1.91
C SER A 36 -5.26 10.86 -2.09
N PHE A 37 -6.22 10.04 -2.51
CA PHE A 37 -6.05 8.61 -2.72
C PHE A 37 -5.66 8.22 -4.14
N THR A 38 -5.69 9.12 -5.10
CA THR A 38 -5.32 8.84 -6.48
C THR A 38 -3.82 8.66 -6.62
N ARG A 39 -3.04 9.54 -5.98
CA ARG A 39 -1.57 9.60 -6.01
C ARG A 39 -0.99 10.07 -4.69
N GLY A 40 0.32 9.87 -4.49
CA GLY A 40 1.05 10.37 -3.33
C GLY A 40 0.89 9.52 -2.06
N GLN A 41 0.22 8.36 -2.15
CA GLN A 41 0.09 7.43 -1.04
C GLN A 41 1.29 6.49 -0.96
N HIS A 42 1.44 5.85 0.19
CA HIS A 42 2.46 4.84 0.43
C HIS A 42 2.05 3.47 -0.09
N ILE A 43 2.97 2.52 0.03
CA ILE A 43 2.74 1.09 -0.25
C ILE A 43 2.95 0.32 1.04
N GLU A 44 2.00 -0.58 1.35
CA GLU A 44 2.11 -1.53 2.46
C GLU A 44 2.68 -2.85 1.93
N PRO A 45 3.92 -3.22 2.26
CA PRO A 45 4.42 -4.56 1.99
C PRO A 45 3.66 -5.56 2.86
N ALA A 46 3.43 -6.76 2.35
CA ALA A 46 2.67 -7.79 3.05
C ALA A 46 3.41 -9.12 3.03
N TYR A 47 3.46 -9.77 4.18
CA TYR A 47 3.82 -11.18 4.30
C TYR A 47 2.56 -12.01 4.14
N GLU A 48 2.54 -12.92 3.15
CA GLU A 48 1.37 -13.72 2.80
C GLU A 48 1.39 -15.12 3.40
N GLY A 49 2.56 -15.56 3.87
CA GLY A 49 2.77 -16.87 4.45
C GLY A 49 4.01 -17.59 3.91
N TRP A 50 4.13 -18.87 4.26
CA TRP A 50 5.26 -19.70 3.84
C TRP A 50 4.83 -21.11 3.45
N ARG A 51 5.66 -21.75 2.63
CA ARG A 51 5.52 -23.17 2.27
C ARG A 51 6.85 -23.88 2.32
N PRO A 52 6.87 -25.20 2.66
CA PRO A 52 8.07 -26.02 2.56
C PRO A 52 8.38 -26.38 1.10
N ASN A 53 9.65 -26.54 0.78
CA ASN A 53 10.14 -27.08 -0.46
C ASN A 53 10.57 -28.56 -0.28
N GLU A 54 10.66 -29.31 -1.37
CA GLU A 54 11.05 -30.74 -1.34
C GLU A 54 12.49 -30.94 -0.83
N ASP A 55 13.36 -29.96 -1.01
CA ASP A 55 14.76 -29.96 -0.56
C ASP A 55 14.93 -29.60 0.94
N GLY A 56 13.83 -29.37 1.66
CA GLY A 56 13.80 -28.99 3.06
C GLY A 56 13.99 -27.50 3.33
N THR A 57 14.16 -26.68 2.32
CA THR A 57 14.13 -25.23 2.43
C THR A 57 12.70 -24.71 2.53
N PHE A 58 12.53 -23.41 2.73
CA PHE A 58 11.19 -22.80 2.80
C PHE A 58 11.12 -21.60 1.86
N ASN A 59 9.93 -21.34 1.31
CA ASN A 59 9.64 -20.12 0.58
C ASN A 59 8.73 -19.22 1.41
N PHE A 60 9.18 -18.00 1.68
CA PHE A 60 8.35 -16.91 2.18
C PHE A 60 7.68 -16.21 1.01
N MET A 61 6.37 -16.05 1.07
CA MET A 61 5.59 -15.41 0.03
C MET A 61 5.23 -13.99 0.45
N PHE A 62 5.40 -13.08 -0.47
CA PHE A 62 5.13 -11.66 -0.27
C PHE A 62 4.18 -11.11 -1.32
N GLY A 63 3.48 -10.09 -0.92
CA GLY A 63 2.66 -9.25 -1.76
C GLY A 63 2.71 -7.82 -1.25
N TYR A 64 1.84 -6.97 -1.76
CA TYR A 64 1.76 -5.58 -1.30
C TYR A 64 0.37 -5.00 -1.56
N GLN A 65 0.07 -3.91 -0.87
CA GLN A 65 -1.06 -3.02 -1.13
C GLN A 65 -0.51 -1.65 -1.51
N ASN A 66 -0.67 -1.24 -2.76
CA ASN A 66 -0.43 0.13 -3.18
C ASN A 66 -1.70 0.94 -2.87
N GLU A 67 -1.61 1.89 -1.96
CA GLU A 67 -2.73 2.72 -1.52
C GLU A 67 -3.13 3.78 -2.58
N ASN A 68 -2.30 3.95 -3.61
CA ASN A 68 -2.66 4.77 -4.76
C ASN A 68 -3.64 4.03 -5.69
N TRP A 69 -4.54 4.79 -6.29
CA TRP A 69 -5.50 4.26 -7.24
C TRP A 69 -4.98 4.27 -8.68
N GLU A 70 -4.06 5.18 -9.00
CA GLU A 70 -3.54 5.39 -10.35
C GLU A 70 -2.01 5.49 -10.40
N GLU A 71 -1.36 5.81 -9.28
CA GLU A 71 0.10 5.92 -9.25
C GLU A 71 0.76 4.55 -9.16
N GLU A 72 1.74 4.34 -10.02
CA GLU A 72 2.60 3.15 -10.07
C GLU A 72 4.04 3.54 -9.73
N PRO A 73 4.39 3.63 -8.44
CA PRO A 73 5.73 4.02 -8.02
C PRO A 73 6.79 3.03 -8.47
N ASN A 74 7.97 3.56 -8.85
CA ASN A 74 9.18 2.78 -9.02
C ASN A 74 10.12 3.04 -7.84
N VAL A 75 10.55 1.97 -7.15
CA VAL A 75 11.46 2.02 -6.02
C VAL A 75 12.54 0.97 -6.22
N GLU A 76 13.70 1.42 -6.64
CA GLU A 76 14.84 0.52 -6.88
C GLU A 76 15.30 -0.17 -5.60
N VAL A 77 15.92 -1.35 -5.75
CA VAL A 77 16.53 -2.05 -4.63
C VAL A 77 17.61 -1.18 -3.99
N GLY A 78 17.50 -0.98 -2.68
CA GLY A 78 18.36 -0.08 -1.93
C GLY A 78 17.74 0.28 -0.59
N PRO A 79 18.18 1.38 0.05
CA PRO A 79 17.71 1.75 1.40
C PRO A 79 16.20 1.94 1.52
N GLU A 80 15.50 2.21 0.41
CA GLU A 80 14.05 2.40 0.38
C GLU A 80 13.28 1.14 -0.05
N ASN A 81 13.97 0.07 -0.51
CA ASN A 81 13.38 -1.20 -0.89
C ASN A 81 14.40 -2.33 -0.65
N MET A 82 14.37 -2.92 0.54
CA MET A 82 15.40 -3.88 0.94
C MET A 82 14.89 -4.92 1.92
N PHE A 83 15.58 -6.06 1.91
CA PHE A 83 15.44 -7.10 2.93
C PHE A 83 16.53 -7.02 3.99
N SER A 84 16.23 -7.54 5.19
CA SER A 84 17.16 -7.79 6.29
C SER A 84 16.63 -8.92 7.19
N PRO A 85 17.51 -9.74 7.80
CA PRO A 85 18.97 -9.81 7.66
C PRO A 85 19.40 -10.43 6.33
N GLY A 86 20.66 -10.23 6.00
CA GLY A 86 21.32 -10.82 4.82
C GLY A 86 21.30 -9.90 3.60
N GLU A 87 21.18 -10.50 2.42
CA GLU A 87 21.19 -9.74 1.16
C GLU A 87 19.98 -8.81 1.08
N ALA A 88 20.23 -7.56 0.68
CA ALA A 88 19.19 -6.56 0.51
C ALA A 88 18.28 -6.85 -0.68
N ASP A 89 18.86 -7.44 -1.74
CA ASP A 89 18.15 -7.90 -2.92
C ASP A 89 17.76 -9.38 -2.74
N ARG A 90 16.47 -9.65 -2.78
CA ARG A 90 15.88 -10.98 -2.72
C ARG A 90 14.91 -11.25 -3.87
N GLY A 91 14.98 -10.44 -4.95
CA GLY A 91 14.07 -10.52 -6.08
C GLY A 91 12.74 -9.78 -5.86
N GLN A 92 12.70 -8.86 -4.93
CA GLN A 92 11.52 -8.02 -4.71
C GLN A 92 11.23 -7.11 -5.92
N PRO A 93 9.94 -6.75 -6.14
CA PRO A 93 9.57 -5.86 -7.22
C PRO A 93 10.14 -4.45 -7.00
N THR A 94 10.45 -3.79 -8.11
CA THR A 94 10.85 -2.37 -8.16
C THR A 94 9.76 -1.50 -8.78
N HIS A 95 8.74 -2.11 -9.37
CA HIS A 95 7.56 -1.45 -9.94
C HIS A 95 6.29 -1.94 -9.21
N PHE A 96 5.44 -1.02 -8.79
CA PHE A 96 4.31 -1.33 -7.92
C PHE A 96 2.98 -0.91 -8.54
N MET A 97 2.25 -1.88 -9.05
CA MET A 97 0.91 -1.67 -9.60
C MET A 97 -0.10 -1.24 -8.52
N PRO A 98 -1.15 -0.48 -8.87
CA PRO A 98 -2.18 -0.05 -7.93
C PRO A 98 -2.90 -1.22 -7.23
N ARG A 99 -3.45 -0.94 -6.03
CA ARG A 99 -4.28 -1.85 -5.26
C ARG A 99 -3.52 -3.01 -4.62
N ARG A 100 -4.28 -4.06 -4.27
CA ARG A 100 -3.78 -5.26 -3.62
C ARG A 100 -3.18 -6.23 -4.64
N ASN A 101 -1.91 -6.57 -4.45
CA ASN A 101 -1.16 -7.53 -5.25
C ASN A 101 -0.64 -8.63 -4.31
N ARG A 102 -1.34 -9.76 -4.28
CA ARG A 102 -1.02 -10.89 -3.39
C ARG A 102 -0.08 -11.88 -4.07
N PHE A 103 0.77 -12.54 -3.27
CA PHE A 103 1.67 -13.60 -3.74
C PHE A 103 2.51 -13.18 -4.96
N THR A 104 3.05 -11.96 -4.95
CA THR A 104 3.74 -11.36 -6.10
C THR A 104 5.09 -11.99 -6.36
N PHE A 105 5.79 -12.40 -5.28
CA PHE A 105 7.11 -13.04 -5.35
C PHE A 105 7.37 -13.90 -4.12
N GLU A 106 8.39 -14.75 -4.22
CA GLU A 106 8.80 -15.64 -3.16
C GLU A 106 10.29 -15.42 -2.83
N VAL A 107 10.63 -15.58 -1.56
CA VAL A 107 12.02 -15.53 -1.08
C VAL A 107 12.35 -16.85 -0.41
N GLN A 108 13.30 -17.60 -0.99
CA GLN A 108 13.78 -18.84 -0.40
C GLN A 108 14.66 -18.56 0.82
N VAL A 109 14.43 -19.31 1.89
CA VAL A 109 15.23 -19.32 3.11
C VAL A 109 15.69 -20.74 3.44
N PRO A 110 16.88 -20.93 4.07
CA PRO A 110 17.44 -22.24 4.30
C PRO A 110 16.64 -23.05 5.34
N ALA A 111 16.86 -24.39 5.34
CA ALA A 111 16.19 -25.32 6.25
C ALA A 111 16.40 -25.01 7.74
N ASP A 112 17.53 -24.42 8.09
CA ASP A 112 17.91 -24.01 9.44
C ASP A 112 17.47 -22.58 9.79
N TRP A 113 16.45 -22.03 9.10
CA TRP A 113 15.95 -20.67 9.36
C TRP A 113 15.49 -20.47 10.81
N GLY A 114 14.79 -21.46 11.37
CA GLY A 114 14.31 -21.42 12.75
C GLY A 114 13.36 -20.24 13.04
N ASP A 115 13.55 -19.59 14.18
CA ASP A 115 12.67 -18.48 14.65
C ASP A 115 13.11 -17.09 14.14
N ARG A 116 14.04 -17.03 13.20
CA ARG A 116 14.48 -15.75 12.60
C ARG A 116 13.34 -15.08 11.84
N GLU A 117 13.35 -13.76 11.83
CA GLU A 117 12.47 -12.96 10.99
C GLU A 117 13.22 -12.48 9.75
N LEU A 118 12.56 -12.51 8.60
CA LEU A 118 12.98 -11.80 7.39
C LEU A 118 12.09 -10.57 7.23
N VAL A 119 12.68 -9.40 7.17
CA VAL A 119 11.97 -8.13 7.14
C VAL A 119 12.12 -7.47 5.78
N TRP A 120 11.02 -7.25 5.09
CA TRP A 120 10.99 -6.40 3.90
C TRP A 120 10.63 -4.98 4.30
N THR A 121 11.55 -4.05 4.07
CA THR A 121 11.37 -2.62 4.29
C THR A 121 11.11 -1.94 2.96
N LEU A 122 10.03 -1.16 2.89
CA LEU A 122 9.65 -0.37 1.73
C LEU A 122 9.31 1.06 2.16
N LYS A 123 9.90 2.05 1.48
CA LYS A 123 9.64 3.47 1.75
C LYS A 123 9.20 4.17 0.48
N VAL A 124 7.98 4.68 0.49
CA VAL A 124 7.34 5.35 -0.65
C VAL A 124 6.69 6.64 -0.17
N ASN A 125 6.89 7.72 -0.91
CA ASN A 125 6.34 9.05 -0.58
C ASN A 125 6.66 9.50 0.86
N GLY A 126 7.89 9.16 1.35
CA GLY A 126 8.34 9.51 2.69
C GLY A 126 7.82 8.62 3.82
N VAL A 127 6.97 7.63 3.52
CA VAL A 127 6.39 6.71 4.51
C VAL A 127 7.09 5.36 4.42
N GLU A 128 7.72 4.92 5.52
CA GLU A 128 8.32 3.60 5.64
C GLU A 128 7.33 2.60 6.21
N ARG A 129 7.27 1.40 5.59
CA ARG A 129 6.47 0.26 6.00
C ARG A 129 7.29 -1.02 5.97
N LYS A 130 6.92 -1.99 6.80
CA LYS A 130 7.67 -3.25 6.93
C LYS A 130 6.73 -4.44 6.98
N ALA A 131 7.10 -5.50 6.25
CA ALA A 131 6.52 -6.82 6.40
C ALA A 131 7.51 -7.75 7.11
N TYR A 132 7.02 -8.53 8.08
CA TYR A 132 7.81 -9.44 8.90
C TYR A 132 7.42 -10.88 8.58
N ALA A 133 8.35 -11.64 8.01
CA ALA A 133 8.12 -13.03 7.63
C ALA A 133 8.76 -13.98 8.63
N THR A 134 8.00 -15.02 9.05
CA THR A 134 8.41 -16.03 10.01
C THR A 134 7.90 -17.40 9.62
N LEU A 135 8.53 -18.47 10.14
CA LEU A 135 8.07 -19.86 9.97
C LEU A 135 7.02 -20.29 11.01
N LYS A 136 6.29 -19.35 11.62
CA LYS A 136 5.21 -19.71 12.55
C LYS A 136 4.16 -20.54 11.82
N PRO A 137 3.66 -21.64 12.43
CA PRO A 137 2.71 -22.55 11.80
C PRO A 137 1.43 -21.89 11.28
N ASP A 138 0.96 -20.85 11.96
CA ASP A 138 -0.26 -20.10 11.59
C ASP A 138 -0.16 -19.40 10.23
N TYR A 139 1.06 -19.21 9.71
CA TYR A 139 1.31 -18.60 8.40
C TYR A 139 1.65 -19.63 7.32
N GLN A 140 1.56 -20.93 7.61
CA GLN A 140 1.75 -21.94 6.58
C GLN A 140 0.58 -21.92 5.60
N VAL A 141 0.89 -21.84 4.32
CA VAL A 141 -0.12 -21.83 3.24
C VAL A 141 0.11 -22.97 2.29
N ASP A 142 -0.95 -23.48 1.72
CA ASP A 142 -0.91 -24.53 0.70
C ASP A 142 -1.13 -23.95 -0.71
N ASN A 143 -0.88 -24.77 -1.72
CA ASN A 143 -1.02 -24.36 -3.12
C ASN A 143 -2.47 -24.04 -3.49
N ILE A 144 -3.45 -24.58 -2.76
CA ILE A 144 -4.87 -24.32 -3.02
C ILE A 144 -5.21 -22.88 -2.64
N VAL A 145 -4.70 -22.41 -1.51
CA VAL A 145 -4.87 -21.02 -1.06
C VAL A 145 -4.24 -20.06 -2.07
N ILE A 146 -2.99 -20.32 -2.47
CA ILE A 146 -2.29 -19.48 -3.44
C ILE A 146 -3.06 -19.42 -4.76
N ALA A 147 -3.48 -20.58 -5.28
CA ALA A 147 -4.18 -20.66 -6.54
C ALA A 147 -5.56 -19.96 -6.49
N SER A 148 -6.29 -20.06 -5.38
CA SER A 148 -7.58 -19.39 -5.21
C SER A 148 -7.46 -17.86 -5.20
N GLU A 149 -6.44 -17.36 -4.55
CA GLU A 149 -6.23 -15.92 -4.37
C GLU A 149 -5.59 -15.23 -5.58
N THR A 150 -4.82 -15.98 -6.37
CA THR A 150 -4.22 -15.46 -7.62
C THR A 150 -5.11 -15.67 -8.86
N GLY A 151 -6.29 -16.28 -8.69
CA GLY A 151 -7.17 -16.59 -9.80
C GLY A 151 -6.69 -17.74 -10.70
N SER A 152 -5.65 -18.48 -10.27
CA SER A 152 -5.03 -19.56 -11.04
C SER A 152 -5.83 -20.88 -11.02
N LEU A 153 -6.94 -20.97 -10.27
CA LEU A 153 -7.85 -22.10 -10.32
C LEU A 153 -8.56 -22.10 -11.68
N GLY A 154 -7.97 -22.82 -12.64
CA GLY A 154 -8.53 -23.00 -13.98
C GLY A 154 -7.71 -22.39 -15.13
N ALA A 155 -6.73 -21.55 -14.86
CA ALA A 155 -5.72 -21.20 -15.85
C ALA A 155 -4.53 -22.16 -15.67
N GLY A 156 -4.33 -23.03 -16.63
CA GLY A 156 -3.11 -23.84 -16.66
C GLY A 156 -1.91 -22.91 -16.62
N THR A 157 -1.15 -22.95 -15.53
CA THR A 157 0.14 -22.28 -15.45
C THR A 157 1.07 -22.96 -16.42
N SER A 158 1.10 -22.47 -17.66
CA SER A 158 2.25 -22.72 -18.54
C SER A 158 3.39 -21.86 -17.97
N SER A 159 4.16 -22.42 -17.09
CA SER A 159 5.50 -21.92 -16.78
C SER A 159 6.34 -21.99 -18.07
N PRO A 160 7.08 -20.94 -18.40
CA PRO A 160 8.08 -21.02 -19.45
C PRO A 160 9.22 -21.95 -19.08
#